data_0a27e3d4cf72e57dc38b5c715ec080c3
#
_entry.id   0a27e3d4cf72e57dc38b5c715ec080c3
#
_cell.length_a   1.000
_cell.length_b   1.000
_cell.length_c   1.000
_cell.angle_alpha   90.00
_cell.angle_beta   90.00
_cell.angle_gamma   90.00
#
_symmetry.space_group_name_H-M   'P 1'
#
loop_
_entity.id
_entity.type
_entity.pdbx_description
1 polymer ?
#
loop_
_entity_poly.entity_id
_entity_poly.type
_entity_poly.pdbx_seq_one_letter_code
_entity_poly.pdbx_strand_id
1 'polypeptide(L)'
;LHFVPEGELASIMPRSRQDRIIVFEIHQPSGQTHFVGMYIKGGMLKETSLEKVEELQPLLMEKADKKFLMKRVTEQDSENYKKRILIIGCGSIGGHVICELAKAGYEDLTIVDYEKLTEENIFRHVLGMEYVNRYKCEALNTYIQKNIPEVKITTLAERIEDAITEEDINFEDYNLIISAAGNHNL
;
A
#
# COMPACT_ATOMS: atom_id res chain seq x y z
N LEU A 1 2.49 -17.72 26.34
CA LEU A 1 1.57 -16.62 26.62
C LEU A 1 2.27 -15.68 27.58
N HIS A 2 2.87 -14.60 27.06
CA HIS A 2 3.25 -13.47 27.90
C HIS A 2 1.99 -12.68 28.14
N PHE A 3 1.50 -12.67 29.36
CA PHE A 3 0.46 -11.75 29.78
C PHE A 3 1.07 -10.33 29.72
N VAL A 4 0.38 -9.43 29.02
CA VAL A 4 0.64 -8.00 29.20
C VAL A 4 0.32 -7.71 30.68
N PRO A 5 1.24 -7.15 31.47
CA PRO A 5 0.96 -6.81 32.84
C PRO A 5 -0.28 -5.91 32.92
N GLU A 6 -1.18 -6.16 33.87
CA GLU A 6 -2.46 -5.42 34.03
C GLU A 6 -2.28 -3.90 34.01
N GLY A 7 -1.13 -3.39 34.50
CA GLY A 7 -0.80 -1.97 34.50
C GLY A 7 -0.55 -1.35 33.12
N GLU A 8 -0.13 -2.12 32.11
CA GLU A 8 0.08 -1.62 30.75
C GLU A 8 -1.22 -1.53 29.94
N LEU A 9 -2.19 -2.42 30.19
CA LEU A 9 -3.52 -2.35 29.60
C LEU A 9 -4.24 -1.04 30.00
N ALA A 10 -4.06 -0.56 31.21
CA ALA A 10 -4.66 0.68 31.69
C ALA A 10 -4.16 1.94 30.97
N SER A 11 -2.93 1.93 30.45
CA SER A 11 -2.35 3.06 29.72
C SER A 11 -2.81 3.16 28.27
N ILE A 12 -3.28 2.05 27.70
CA ILE A 12 -3.66 1.94 26.28
C ILE A 12 -5.16 2.19 26.08
N MET A 13 -5.99 1.97 27.11
CA MET A 13 -7.45 2.10 26.98
C MET A 13 -7.94 3.52 27.23
N PRO A 14 -8.65 4.14 26.26
CA PRO A 14 -9.26 5.45 26.48
C PRO A 14 -10.35 5.38 27.56
N ARG A 15 -10.47 6.45 28.36
CA ARG A 15 -11.45 6.58 29.45
C ARG A 15 -12.91 6.82 28.99
N SER A 16 -13.21 6.58 27.72
CA SER A 16 -14.55 6.80 27.15
C SER A 16 -15.32 5.49 26.94
N ARG A 17 -16.66 5.54 27.06
CA ARG A 17 -17.56 4.41 26.75
C ARG A 17 -17.76 4.23 25.23
N GLN A 18 -16.71 4.25 24.45
CA GLN A 18 -16.80 4.05 23.00
C GLN A 18 -16.45 2.61 22.64
N ASP A 19 -17.08 2.10 21.61
CA ASP A 19 -16.69 0.84 20.99
C ASP A 19 -15.25 0.91 20.50
N ARG A 20 -14.50 -0.18 20.68
CA ARG A 20 -13.07 -0.19 20.38
C ARG A 20 -12.59 -1.53 19.89
N ILE A 21 -11.53 -1.49 19.10
CA ILE A 21 -10.76 -2.66 18.72
C ILE A 21 -9.40 -2.56 19.41
N ILE A 22 -9.02 -3.64 20.08
CA ILE A 22 -7.69 -3.80 20.68
C ILE A 22 -6.97 -4.89 19.91
N VAL A 23 -5.73 -4.62 19.52
CA VAL A 23 -4.86 -5.58 18.86
C VAL A 23 -3.66 -5.85 19.76
N PHE A 24 -3.46 -7.10 20.09
CA PHE A 24 -2.29 -7.57 20.85
C PHE A 24 -1.28 -8.17 19.89
N GLU A 25 -0.05 -7.71 19.97
CA GLU A 25 1.09 -8.30 19.29
C GLU A 25 1.80 -9.25 20.25
N ILE A 26 1.84 -10.52 19.91
CA ILE A 26 2.41 -11.58 20.76
C ILE A 26 3.68 -12.09 20.11
N HIS A 27 4.82 -11.80 20.73
CA HIS A 27 6.13 -12.32 20.31
C HIS A 27 6.41 -13.68 20.93
N GLN A 28 6.66 -14.68 20.09
CA GLN A 28 7.10 -16.00 20.58
C GLN A 28 8.63 -16.08 20.71
N PRO A 29 9.15 -16.91 21.62
CA PRO A 29 10.59 -17.14 21.72
C PRO A 29 11.23 -17.69 20.42
N SER A 30 10.44 -18.30 19.56
CA SER A 30 10.82 -18.75 18.20
C SER A 30 11.06 -17.61 17.20
N GLY A 31 10.82 -16.35 17.59
CA GLY A 31 10.87 -15.19 16.70
C GLY A 31 9.59 -14.96 15.86
N GLN A 32 8.59 -15.82 16.03
CA GLN A 32 7.30 -15.63 15.37
C GLN A 32 6.43 -14.60 16.11
N THR A 33 5.74 -13.76 15.36
CA THR A 33 4.81 -12.77 15.89
C THR A 33 3.40 -13.14 15.48
N HIS A 34 2.49 -13.18 16.45
CA HIS A 34 1.06 -13.41 16.25
C HIS A 34 0.26 -12.18 16.67
N PHE A 35 -0.83 -11.94 15.98
CA PHE A 35 -1.76 -10.87 16.32
C PHE A 35 -3.08 -11.46 16.81
N VAL A 36 -3.58 -10.93 17.92
CA VAL A 36 -4.90 -11.27 18.46
C VAL A 36 -5.69 -9.98 18.56
N GLY A 37 -6.81 -9.93 17.88
CA GLY A 37 -7.73 -8.81 17.90
C GLY A 37 -8.92 -9.08 18.79
N MET A 38 -9.46 -8.02 19.40
CA MET A 38 -10.66 -8.07 20.22
C MET A 38 -11.51 -6.83 20.00
N TYR A 39 -12.75 -7.00 19.61
CA TYR A 39 -13.74 -5.95 19.60
C TYR A 39 -14.44 -5.89 20.95
N ILE A 40 -14.51 -4.70 21.52
CA ILE A 40 -15.16 -4.44 22.82
C ILE A 40 -16.24 -3.40 22.59
N LYS A 41 -17.49 -3.78 22.86
CA LYS A 41 -18.62 -2.87 22.82
C LYS A 41 -18.91 -2.33 24.20
N GLY A 42 -19.00 -1.02 24.30
CA GLY A 42 -19.18 -0.34 25.57
C GLY A 42 -18.03 -0.57 26.55
N GLY A 43 -18.34 -0.40 27.83
CA GLY A 43 -17.39 -0.65 28.92
C GLY A 43 -16.35 0.43 29.15
N MET A 44 -15.85 0.44 30.35
CA MET A 44 -14.79 1.36 30.80
C MET A 44 -13.80 0.58 31.64
N LEU A 45 -12.51 0.75 31.37
CA LEU A 45 -11.50 0.20 32.24
C LEU A 45 -11.41 1.07 33.53
N LYS A 46 -11.65 0.46 34.67
CA LYS A 46 -11.39 1.04 35.97
C LYS A 46 -10.33 0.22 36.68
N GLU A 47 -9.20 0.85 36.98
CA GLU A 47 -8.06 0.21 37.64
C GLU A 47 -7.66 -1.11 36.97
N THR A 48 -8.14 -2.24 37.46
CA THR A 48 -7.79 -3.59 36.96
C THR A 48 -8.98 -4.36 36.42
N SER A 49 -10.19 -3.76 36.33
CA SER A 49 -11.38 -4.46 35.89
C SER A 49 -12.08 -3.79 34.71
N LEU A 50 -12.60 -4.60 33.80
CA LEU A 50 -13.49 -4.19 32.72
C LEU A 50 -14.93 -4.09 33.30
N GLU A 51 -15.39 -2.85 33.54
CA GLU A 51 -16.77 -2.63 34.00
C GLU A 51 -17.69 -2.30 32.82
N LYS A 52 -18.92 -2.84 32.87
CA LYS A 52 -20.00 -2.54 31.91
C LYS A 52 -19.66 -2.84 30.44
N VAL A 53 -18.86 -3.85 30.19
CA VAL A 53 -18.67 -4.38 28.82
C VAL A 53 -19.99 -5.06 28.41
N GLU A 54 -20.55 -4.62 27.30
CA GLU A 54 -21.78 -5.16 26.74
C GLU A 54 -21.53 -6.40 25.91
N GLU A 55 -20.44 -6.36 25.15
CA GLU A 55 -20.05 -7.43 24.24
C GLU A 55 -18.53 -7.49 24.09
N LEU A 56 -17.99 -8.70 24.02
CA LEU A 56 -16.59 -8.99 23.78
C LEU A 56 -16.50 -10.02 22.65
N GLN A 57 -15.97 -9.61 21.50
CA GLN A 57 -15.88 -10.47 20.34
C GLN A 57 -14.43 -10.64 19.89
N PRO A 58 -13.89 -11.88 19.82
CA PRO A 58 -12.59 -12.10 19.23
C PRO A 58 -12.63 -11.81 17.72
N LEU A 59 -11.59 -11.17 17.22
CA LEU A 59 -11.41 -10.87 15.82
C LEU A 59 -10.30 -11.74 15.22
N LEU A 60 -10.59 -12.33 14.07
CA LEU A 60 -9.54 -12.96 13.27
C LEU A 60 -8.62 -11.88 12.73
N MET A 61 -7.34 -12.00 13.06
CA MET A 61 -6.31 -11.06 12.60
C MET A 61 -5.42 -11.75 11.59
N GLU A 62 -5.28 -11.14 10.44
CA GLU A 62 -4.36 -11.58 9.40
C GLU A 62 -3.29 -10.50 9.17
N LYS A 63 -2.05 -10.93 9.04
CA LYS A 63 -0.94 -10.05 8.73
C LYS A 63 -0.99 -9.73 7.23
N ALA A 64 -0.92 -8.45 6.89
CA ALA A 64 -0.97 -7.99 5.50
C ALA A 64 0.24 -7.13 5.11
N ASP A 65 1.37 -7.24 5.88
CA ASP A 65 2.60 -6.57 5.46
C ASP A 65 3.20 -7.26 4.23
N LYS A 66 4.00 -6.50 3.48
CA LYS A 66 4.65 -6.97 2.25
C LYS A 66 5.42 -8.27 2.47
N LYS A 67 6.23 -8.37 3.53
CA LYS A 67 7.04 -9.54 3.85
C LYS A 67 6.19 -10.81 3.99
N PHE A 68 5.04 -10.71 4.64
CA PHE A 68 4.11 -11.83 4.79
C PHE A 68 3.44 -12.19 3.46
N LEU A 69 2.95 -11.20 2.73
CA LEU A 69 2.25 -11.39 1.45
C LEU A 69 3.18 -11.97 0.38
N MET A 70 4.45 -11.55 0.37
CA MET A 70 5.45 -12.03 -0.60
C MET A 70 6.12 -13.36 -0.22
N LYS A 71 5.85 -13.92 0.96
CA LYS A 71 6.47 -15.16 1.43
C LYS A 71 6.36 -16.35 0.46
N ARG A 72 5.31 -16.37 -0.37
CA ARG A 72 5.10 -17.41 -1.40
C ARG A 72 5.72 -17.08 -2.76
N VAL A 73 6.15 -15.86 -2.96
CA VAL A 73 6.68 -15.37 -4.23
C VAL A 73 8.19 -15.34 -4.22
N THR A 74 8.78 -15.01 -3.08
CA THR A 74 10.24 -14.93 -2.94
C THR A 74 10.67 -15.33 -1.53
N GLU A 75 11.78 -16.07 -1.43
CA GLU A 75 12.39 -16.47 -0.15
C GLU A 75 13.40 -15.44 0.38
N GLN A 76 13.73 -14.40 -0.38
CA GLN A 76 14.81 -13.48 -0.03
C GLN A 76 14.37 -12.02 -0.06
N ASP A 77 14.80 -11.24 0.94
CA ASP A 77 14.87 -9.79 0.91
C ASP A 77 15.90 -9.37 -0.16
N SER A 78 15.47 -9.26 -1.40
CA SER A 78 16.35 -8.90 -2.50
C SER A 78 16.45 -7.37 -2.55
N GLU A 79 17.67 -6.84 -2.54
CA GLU A 79 17.93 -5.40 -2.81
C GLU A 79 17.41 -4.96 -4.19
N ASN A 80 17.11 -5.91 -5.07
CA ASN A 80 16.52 -5.63 -6.37
C ASN A 80 15.16 -4.94 -6.26
N TYR A 81 14.38 -5.17 -5.22
CA TYR A 81 13.07 -4.54 -5.03
C TYR A 81 13.15 -3.05 -4.62
N LYS A 82 14.32 -2.60 -4.15
CA LYS A 82 14.59 -1.22 -3.77
C LYS A 82 15.05 -0.35 -4.95
N LYS A 83 15.14 -0.93 -6.16
CA LYS A 83 15.51 -0.18 -7.35
C LYS A 83 14.46 0.86 -7.69
N ARG A 84 14.93 2.06 -8.01
CA ARG A 84 14.10 3.13 -8.54
C ARG A 84 13.82 2.90 -10.02
N ILE A 85 12.56 2.83 -10.40
CA ILE A 85 12.13 2.54 -11.77
C ILE A 85 11.30 3.71 -12.27
N LEU A 86 11.69 4.27 -13.42
CA LEU A 86 10.92 5.26 -14.15
C LEU A 86 10.12 4.58 -15.26
N ILE A 87 8.80 4.85 -15.30
CA ILE A 87 7.94 4.38 -16.37
C ILE A 87 7.29 5.58 -17.07
N ILE A 88 7.56 5.70 -18.37
CA ILE A 88 7.05 6.77 -19.22
C ILE A 88 5.88 6.23 -20.04
N GLY A 89 4.68 6.77 -19.80
CA GLY A 89 3.44 6.32 -20.41
C GLY A 89 2.68 5.32 -19.53
N CYS A 90 1.45 5.69 -19.18
CA CYS A 90 0.52 4.91 -18.35
C CYS A 90 -0.67 4.38 -19.18
N GLY A 91 -0.48 4.16 -20.46
CA GLY A 91 -1.50 3.62 -21.36
C GLY A 91 -1.76 2.12 -21.16
N SER A 92 -2.30 1.46 -22.19
CA SER A 92 -2.65 0.03 -22.13
C SER A 92 -1.49 -0.86 -21.70
N ILE A 93 -0.29 -0.66 -22.27
CA ILE A 93 0.89 -1.45 -21.92
C ILE A 93 1.49 -0.98 -20.60
N GLY A 94 1.76 0.33 -20.48
CA GLY A 94 2.40 0.90 -19.31
C GLY A 94 1.61 0.64 -18.02
N GLY A 95 0.29 0.80 -18.06
CA GLY A 95 -0.57 0.51 -16.91
C GLY A 95 -0.46 -0.92 -16.39
N HIS A 96 -0.40 -1.91 -17.28
CA HIS A 96 -0.19 -3.31 -16.90
C HIS A 96 1.22 -3.55 -16.36
N VAL A 97 2.25 -3.00 -17.02
CA VAL A 97 3.65 -3.10 -16.56
C VAL A 97 3.80 -2.52 -15.15
N ILE A 98 3.23 -1.35 -14.88
CA ILE A 98 3.27 -0.70 -13.55
C ILE A 98 2.63 -1.60 -12.50
N CYS A 99 1.45 -2.16 -12.79
CA CYS A 99 0.77 -3.07 -11.86
C CYS A 99 1.57 -4.35 -11.60
N GLU A 100 2.18 -4.93 -12.62
CA GLU A 100 2.98 -6.15 -12.46
C GLU A 100 4.29 -5.89 -11.71
N LEU A 101 4.95 -4.74 -11.92
CA LEU A 101 6.11 -4.33 -11.14
C LEU A 101 5.74 -4.17 -9.65
N ALA A 102 4.62 -3.52 -9.36
CA ALA A 102 4.13 -3.37 -7.99
C ALA A 102 3.84 -4.73 -7.34
N LYS A 103 3.15 -5.65 -8.05
CA LYS A 103 2.88 -7.02 -7.58
C LYS A 103 4.15 -7.85 -7.43
N ALA A 104 5.14 -7.64 -8.29
CA ALA A 104 6.46 -8.28 -8.17
C ALA A 104 7.26 -7.76 -6.97
N GLY A 105 6.79 -6.71 -6.31
CA GLY A 105 7.36 -6.22 -5.06
C GLY A 105 8.32 -5.05 -5.21
N TYR A 106 8.45 -4.45 -6.38
CA TYR A 106 9.25 -3.22 -6.52
C TYR A 106 8.63 -2.08 -5.70
N GLU A 107 9.47 -1.35 -4.98
CA GLU A 107 9.04 -0.43 -3.93
C GLU A 107 9.02 1.03 -4.34
N ASP A 108 9.81 1.44 -5.34
CA ASP A 108 9.98 2.84 -5.72
C ASP A 108 9.77 3.01 -7.24
N LEU A 109 8.56 3.43 -7.60
CA LEU A 109 8.15 3.63 -8.98
C LEU A 109 7.86 5.12 -9.23
N THR A 110 8.45 5.69 -10.28
CA THR A 110 8.06 7.01 -10.79
C THR A 110 7.34 6.80 -12.12
N ILE A 111 6.13 7.33 -12.23
CA ILE A 111 5.28 7.15 -13.41
C ILE A 111 4.86 8.50 -14.00
N VAL A 112 5.04 8.64 -15.29
CA VAL A 112 4.81 9.90 -16.03
C VAL A 112 3.79 9.67 -17.12
N ASP A 113 2.72 10.45 -17.13
CA ASP A 113 1.72 10.48 -18.20
C ASP A 113 0.84 11.71 -18.06
N TYR A 114 0.72 12.50 -19.12
CA TYR A 114 -0.10 13.71 -19.15
C TYR A 114 -1.56 13.46 -19.49
N GLU A 115 -1.91 12.26 -19.94
CA GLU A 115 -3.24 11.96 -20.42
C GLU A 115 -4.20 11.59 -19.29
N LYS A 116 -5.46 11.94 -19.50
CA LYS A 116 -6.58 11.44 -18.70
C LYS A 116 -7.12 10.13 -19.26
N LEU A 117 -7.64 9.30 -18.38
CA LEU A 117 -8.36 8.09 -18.78
C LEU A 117 -9.69 8.47 -19.43
N THR A 118 -9.96 7.92 -20.62
CA THR A 118 -11.23 8.08 -21.33
C THR A 118 -11.99 6.76 -21.41
N GLU A 119 -13.28 6.82 -21.71
CA GLU A 119 -14.12 5.64 -21.89
C GLU A 119 -13.58 4.68 -22.94
N GLU A 120 -12.97 5.20 -24.00
CA GLU A 120 -12.37 4.41 -25.09
C GLU A 120 -11.18 3.56 -24.66
N ASN A 121 -10.57 3.91 -23.50
CA ASN A 121 -9.44 3.18 -22.97
C ASN A 121 -9.86 1.91 -22.20
N ILE A 122 -11.09 1.84 -21.70
CA ILE A 122 -11.53 0.89 -20.67
C ILE A 122 -11.27 -0.58 -21.03
N PHE A 123 -11.58 -0.99 -22.25
CA PHE A 123 -11.40 -2.39 -22.64
C PHE A 123 -9.95 -2.85 -22.83
N ARG A 124 -9.00 -1.91 -22.83
CA ARG A 124 -7.57 -2.20 -22.99
C ARG A 124 -6.70 -1.72 -21.82
N HIS A 125 -7.28 -0.94 -20.89
CA HIS A 125 -6.56 -0.40 -19.75
C HIS A 125 -6.81 -1.25 -18.50
N VAL A 126 -5.85 -1.28 -17.58
CA VAL A 126 -5.99 -2.00 -16.31
C VAL A 126 -7.03 -1.36 -15.37
N LEU A 127 -7.28 -0.05 -15.53
CA LEU A 127 -8.27 0.69 -14.76
C LEU A 127 -9.66 0.58 -15.38
N GLY A 128 -10.69 0.63 -14.52
CA GLY A 128 -12.09 0.59 -14.92
C GLY A 128 -12.76 1.97 -14.97
N MET A 129 -14.08 1.96 -15.23
CA MET A 129 -14.91 3.15 -15.41
C MET A 129 -14.86 4.15 -14.25
N GLU A 130 -14.60 3.70 -13.03
CA GLU A 130 -14.53 4.56 -11.84
C GLU A 130 -13.41 5.60 -11.89
N TYR A 131 -12.41 5.41 -12.78
CA TYR A 131 -11.26 6.29 -12.94
C TYR A 131 -11.34 7.22 -14.16
N VAL A 132 -12.40 7.14 -14.96
CA VAL A 132 -12.60 8.02 -16.13
C VAL A 132 -12.52 9.49 -15.74
N ASN A 133 -11.91 10.33 -16.58
CA ASN A 133 -11.60 11.75 -16.41
C ASN A 133 -10.48 12.07 -15.37
N ARG A 134 -9.87 11.08 -14.75
CA ARG A 134 -8.67 11.29 -13.92
C ARG A 134 -7.39 11.11 -14.75
N TYR A 135 -6.31 11.79 -14.36
CA TYR A 135 -4.99 11.52 -14.95
C TYR A 135 -4.61 10.05 -14.74
N LYS A 136 -4.11 9.40 -15.80
CA LYS A 136 -3.82 7.96 -15.80
C LYS A 136 -2.82 7.59 -14.70
N CYS A 137 -1.75 8.36 -14.54
CA CYS A 137 -0.74 8.13 -13.51
C CYS A 137 -1.32 8.24 -12.08
N GLU A 138 -2.13 9.26 -11.78
CA GLU A 138 -2.77 9.43 -10.47
C GLU A 138 -3.80 8.33 -10.18
N ALA A 139 -4.56 7.94 -11.20
CA ALA A 139 -5.55 6.88 -11.10
C ALA A 139 -4.89 5.52 -10.83
N LEU A 140 -3.77 5.21 -11.51
CA LEU A 140 -2.96 4.01 -11.27
C LEU A 140 -2.38 3.99 -9.85
N ASN A 141 -1.83 5.12 -9.38
CA ASN A 141 -1.37 5.22 -8.00
C ASN A 141 -2.51 4.90 -7.02
N THR A 142 -3.68 5.54 -7.20
CA THR A 142 -4.84 5.28 -6.34
C THR A 142 -5.26 3.80 -6.36
N TYR A 143 -5.27 3.17 -7.52
CA TYR A 143 -5.60 1.76 -7.70
C TYR A 143 -4.59 0.86 -6.98
N ILE A 144 -3.29 1.11 -7.17
CA ILE A 144 -2.22 0.30 -6.57
C ILE A 144 -2.21 0.45 -5.05
N GLN A 145 -2.32 1.67 -4.52
CA GLN A 145 -2.36 1.90 -3.07
C GLN A 145 -3.52 1.20 -2.37
N LYS A 146 -4.64 1.02 -3.05
CA LYS A 146 -5.79 0.27 -2.51
C LYS A 146 -5.58 -1.25 -2.50
N ASN A 147 -4.77 -1.79 -3.40
CA ASN A 147 -4.68 -3.23 -3.66
C ASN A 147 -3.34 -3.85 -3.28
N ILE A 148 -2.26 -3.06 -3.28
CA ILE A 148 -0.90 -3.55 -3.07
C ILE A 148 -0.24 -2.66 -2.01
N PRO A 149 0.04 -3.17 -0.80
CA PRO A 149 0.64 -2.38 0.28
C PRO A 149 2.12 -2.08 0.02
N GLU A 150 2.59 -0.99 0.62
CA GLU A 150 4.02 -0.65 0.74
C GLU A 150 4.76 -0.40 -0.58
N VAL A 151 4.05 0.07 -1.62
CA VAL A 151 4.66 0.57 -2.86
C VAL A 151 4.65 2.09 -2.85
N LYS A 152 5.81 2.71 -2.98
CA LYS A 152 5.94 4.16 -3.14
C LYS A 152 5.82 4.48 -4.62
N ILE A 153 4.82 5.30 -4.99
CA ILE A 153 4.62 5.75 -6.37
C ILE A 153 4.66 7.27 -6.40
N THR A 154 5.60 7.80 -7.15
CA THR A 154 5.64 9.22 -7.53
C THR A 154 4.95 9.38 -8.88
N THR A 155 4.01 10.31 -8.97
CA THR A 155 3.20 10.56 -10.19
C THR A 155 3.50 11.94 -10.75
N LEU A 156 3.76 12.03 -12.05
CA LEU A 156 3.91 13.27 -12.79
C LEU A 156 2.87 13.30 -13.91
N ALA A 157 1.87 14.17 -13.74
CA ALA A 157 0.73 14.30 -14.68
C ALA A 157 1.05 15.31 -15.79
N GLU A 158 2.20 15.13 -16.45
CA GLU A 158 2.76 16.04 -17.44
C GLU A 158 3.49 15.25 -18.53
N ARG A 159 4.01 15.96 -19.54
CA ARG A 159 4.85 15.36 -20.58
C ARG A 159 6.23 15.09 -20.03
N ILE A 160 6.87 14.02 -20.50
CA ILE A 160 8.23 13.68 -20.04
C ILE A 160 9.26 14.79 -20.38
N GLU A 161 9.08 15.48 -21.50
CA GLU A 161 9.94 16.59 -21.91
C GLU A 161 9.85 17.77 -20.94
N ASP A 162 8.65 18.04 -20.43
CA ASP A 162 8.41 19.10 -19.45
C ASP A 162 9.03 18.72 -18.09
N ALA A 163 8.80 17.50 -17.62
CA ALA A 163 9.38 16.97 -16.38
C ALA A 163 10.94 16.99 -16.37
N ILE A 164 11.57 16.78 -17.52
CA ILE A 164 13.04 16.89 -17.64
C ILE A 164 13.47 18.37 -17.60
N THR A 165 12.72 19.23 -18.27
CA THR A 165 13.06 20.67 -18.36
C THR A 165 12.88 21.38 -17.02
N GLU A 166 11.89 20.97 -16.23
CA GLU A 166 11.60 21.49 -14.89
C GLU A 166 12.46 20.83 -13.80
N GLU A 167 13.39 19.94 -14.18
CA GLU A 167 14.29 19.20 -13.30
C GLU A 167 13.58 18.23 -12.32
N ASP A 168 12.31 17.88 -12.58
CA ASP A 168 11.56 16.91 -11.80
C ASP A 168 12.03 15.47 -12.05
N ILE A 169 12.66 15.23 -13.21
CA ILE A 169 13.27 13.96 -13.58
C ILE A 169 14.72 14.15 -14.02
N ASN A 170 15.62 13.44 -13.32
CA ASN A 170 16.97 13.16 -13.80
C ASN A 170 17.10 11.65 -14.05
N PHE A 171 17.38 11.25 -15.29
CA PHE A 171 17.50 9.84 -15.67
C PHE A 171 18.60 9.08 -14.92
N GLU A 172 19.64 9.77 -14.46
CA GLU A 172 20.72 9.16 -13.67
C GLU A 172 20.27 8.67 -12.30
N ASP A 173 19.13 9.15 -11.80
CA ASP A 173 18.56 8.75 -10.52
C ASP A 173 17.85 7.39 -10.57
N TYR A 174 17.67 6.80 -11.74
CA TYR A 174 16.90 5.58 -11.92
C TYR A 174 17.77 4.40 -12.33
N ASN A 175 17.47 3.23 -11.76
CA ASN A 175 18.14 1.99 -12.08
C ASN A 175 17.59 1.33 -13.36
N LEU A 176 16.34 1.62 -13.70
CA LEU A 176 15.66 1.13 -14.88
C LEU A 176 14.69 2.19 -15.41
N ILE A 177 14.68 2.37 -16.71
CA ILE A 177 13.75 3.26 -17.40
C ILE A 177 12.97 2.42 -18.41
N ILE A 178 11.65 2.51 -18.34
CA ILE A 178 10.74 1.80 -19.24
C ILE A 178 9.90 2.83 -20.00
N SER A 179 10.07 2.89 -21.32
CA SER A 179 9.21 3.68 -22.19
C SER A 179 8.09 2.82 -22.75
N ALA A 180 6.85 3.19 -22.40
CA ALA A 180 5.62 2.59 -22.91
C ALA A 180 4.71 3.65 -23.58
N ALA A 181 5.31 4.77 -24.00
CA ALA A 181 4.63 5.83 -24.73
C ALA A 181 4.34 5.36 -26.17
N GLY A 182 3.08 5.54 -26.61
CA GLY A 182 2.65 5.16 -27.96
C GLY A 182 3.11 6.10 -29.08
N ASN A 183 3.81 7.17 -28.76
CA ASN A 183 4.29 8.15 -29.73
C ASN A 183 5.74 7.83 -30.08
N HIS A 184 6.00 7.51 -31.36
CA HIS A 184 7.31 7.07 -31.85
C HIS A 184 8.37 8.19 -31.97
N ASN A 185 8.10 9.39 -31.43
CA ASN A 185 8.96 10.56 -31.52
C ASN A 185 9.67 10.88 -30.19
N LEU A 186 9.94 9.88 -29.39
CA LEU A 186 10.81 9.98 -28.21
C LEU A 186 12.21 9.50 -28.53
#